data_605d3767734a928726d9f00dcd67cb36
#
_entry.id   605d3767734a928726d9f00dcd67cb36
#
_cell.length_a   1.000
_cell.length_b   1.000
_cell.length_c   1.000
_cell.angle_alpha   90.00
_cell.angle_beta   90.00
_cell.angle_gamma   90.00
#
_symmetry.space_group_name_H-M   'P 1'
#
loop_
_entity.id
_entity.type
_entity.pdbx_description
1 polymer ?
#
loop_
_entity_poly.entity_id
_entity_poly.type
_entity_poly.pdbx_seq_one_letter_code
_entity_poly.pdbx_strand_id
1 'polypeptide(L)'
;MAKIILLSAEKGSGKTTALLKLREKLAGLTLSSRGVLSPPVMDNGEKIAIDLMDARSAERKRLAVPAALDSPEASGLRWHFFEDTLDWGNQLLSEAVPCDVLFVDEMGPLEFDRNEGLTKGFFAIDSRRFLVALVTIRPALLERALARWSDAQVCKVTIKDQPHLVNNLFRLITG
;
A
#
# COMPACT_ATOMS: atom_id res chain seq x y z
N MET A 1 -17.31 2.26 13.37
CA MET A 1 -16.79 0.91 13.15
C MET A 1 -15.67 1.01 12.11
N ALA A 2 -14.49 0.43 12.38
CA ALA A 2 -13.36 0.47 11.45
C ALA A 2 -13.70 -0.23 10.13
N LYS A 3 -13.41 0.41 9.00
CA LYS A 3 -13.66 -0.15 7.65
C LYS A 3 -12.33 -0.56 7.01
N ILE A 4 -12.27 -1.73 6.40
CA ILE A 4 -11.16 -2.14 5.54
C ILE A 4 -11.63 -2.13 4.10
N ILE A 5 -10.88 -1.46 3.22
CA ILE A 5 -11.13 -1.43 1.78
C ILE A 5 -9.94 -2.07 1.08
N LEU A 6 -10.17 -3.20 0.45
CA LEU A 6 -9.19 -3.91 -0.37
C LEU A 6 -9.28 -3.38 -1.81
N LEU A 7 -8.28 -2.63 -2.23
CA LEU A 7 -8.16 -2.15 -3.62
C LEU A 7 -7.45 -3.23 -4.44
N SER A 8 -8.25 -4.02 -5.16
CA SER A 8 -7.74 -5.14 -5.95
C SER A 8 -7.65 -4.78 -7.43
N ALA A 9 -6.47 -4.90 -7.97
CA ALA A 9 -6.23 -4.70 -9.40
C ALA A 9 -4.88 -5.28 -9.83
N GLU A 10 -4.74 -5.51 -11.12
CA GLU A 10 -3.50 -5.95 -11.73
C GLU A 10 -2.37 -4.92 -11.58
N LYS A 11 -1.14 -5.37 -11.78
CA LYS A 11 0.04 -4.51 -11.78
C LYS A 11 -0.10 -3.42 -12.84
N GLY A 12 0.28 -2.20 -12.50
CA GLY A 12 0.22 -1.07 -13.44
C GLY A 12 -1.18 -0.48 -13.64
N SER A 13 -2.19 -0.88 -12.86
CA SER A 13 -3.56 -0.33 -12.92
C SER A 13 -3.73 1.05 -12.26
N GLY A 14 -2.65 1.59 -11.66
CA GLY A 14 -2.67 2.93 -11.05
C GLY A 14 -3.24 2.98 -9.63
N LYS A 15 -3.26 1.86 -8.89
CA LYS A 15 -3.68 1.83 -7.47
C LYS A 15 -2.89 2.83 -6.63
N THR A 16 -1.58 2.74 -6.67
CA THR A 16 -0.68 3.64 -5.92
C THR A 16 -0.88 5.09 -6.32
N THR A 17 -1.02 5.38 -7.62
CA THR A 17 -1.30 6.74 -8.12
C THR A 17 -2.62 7.28 -7.55
N ALA A 18 -3.66 6.46 -7.51
CA ALA A 18 -4.94 6.86 -6.91
C ALA A 18 -4.81 7.14 -5.41
N LEU A 19 -4.07 6.31 -4.67
CA LEU A 19 -3.83 6.52 -3.25
C LEU A 19 -2.98 7.76 -2.96
N LEU A 20 -1.97 8.07 -3.80
CA LEU A 20 -1.18 9.29 -3.69
C LEU A 20 -2.07 10.54 -3.86
N LYS A 21 -2.91 10.57 -4.90
CA LYS A 21 -3.86 11.67 -5.13
C LYS A 21 -4.87 11.80 -3.98
N LEU A 22 -5.35 10.68 -3.45
CA LEU A 22 -6.25 10.69 -2.30
C LEU A 22 -5.56 11.25 -1.06
N ARG A 23 -4.33 10.83 -0.78
CA ARG A 23 -3.52 11.34 0.33
C ARG A 23 -3.34 12.85 0.24
N GLU A 24 -3.00 13.37 -0.95
CA GLU A 24 -2.88 14.83 -1.19
C GLU A 24 -4.21 15.55 -0.93
N LYS A 25 -5.32 14.97 -1.39
CA LYS A 25 -6.65 15.54 -1.18
C LYS A 25 -7.07 15.55 0.29
N LEU A 26 -6.62 14.58 1.09
CA LEU A 26 -6.87 14.49 2.52
C LEU A 26 -5.95 15.41 3.34
N ALA A 27 -4.78 15.80 2.82
CA ALA A 27 -3.79 16.60 3.55
C ALA A 27 -4.30 17.98 3.99
N GLY A 28 -5.33 18.52 3.34
CA GLY A 28 -6.00 19.77 3.73
C GLY A 28 -7.06 19.62 4.82
N LEU A 29 -7.32 18.40 5.29
CA LEU A 29 -8.32 18.10 6.30
C LEU A 29 -7.66 17.85 7.67
N THR A 30 -8.45 17.89 8.72
CA THR A 30 -8.02 17.58 10.10
C THR A 30 -7.85 16.08 10.36
N LEU A 31 -7.96 15.25 9.32
CA LEU A 31 -7.83 13.80 9.41
C LEU A 31 -6.37 13.35 9.45
N SER A 32 -6.05 12.47 10.38
CA SER A 32 -4.73 11.87 10.49
C SER A 32 -4.56 10.74 9.46
N SER A 33 -3.70 10.97 8.48
CA SER A 33 -3.28 9.95 7.49
C SER A 33 -1.95 9.36 7.91
N ARG A 34 -1.87 8.02 8.02
CA ARG A 34 -0.66 7.29 8.42
C ARG A 34 -0.48 6.01 7.60
N GLY A 35 0.66 5.37 7.77
CA GLY A 35 1.03 4.16 7.05
C GLY A 35 1.97 4.45 5.90
N VAL A 36 1.98 3.59 4.88
CA VAL A 36 2.96 3.61 3.81
C VAL A 36 2.33 3.50 2.42
N LEU A 37 2.97 4.16 1.46
CA LEU A 37 2.67 4.09 0.04
C LEU A 37 3.94 3.69 -0.72
N SER A 38 3.79 3.04 -1.87
CA SER A 38 4.92 2.49 -2.65
C SER A 38 4.96 3.10 -4.05
N PRO A 39 5.25 4.42 -4.20
CA PRO A 39 5.29 5.08 -5.49
C PRO A 39 6.36 4.50 -6.41
N PRO A 40 6.03 4.22 -7.69
CA PRO A 40 7.03 3.82 -8.67
C PRO A 40 7.94 5.00 -9.03
N VAL A 41 9.21 4.71 -9.24
CA VAL A 41 10.15 5.65 -9.88
C VAL A 41 10.21 5.30 -11.37
N MET A 42 9.87 6.27 -12.20
CA MET A 42 9.81 6.09 -13.65
C MET A 42 10.95 6.83 -14.34
N ASP A 43 11.54 6.21 -15.35
CA ASP A 43 12.45 6.85 -16.27
C ASP A 43 12.11 6.42 -17.70
N ASN A 44 11.96 7.38 -18.63
CA ASN A 44 11.58 7.14 -20.01
C ASN A 44 10.39 6.17 -20.22
N GLY A 45 9.41 6.20 -19.30
CA GLY A 45 8.23 5.33 -19.34
C GLY A 45 8.44 3.93 -18.73
N GLU A 46 9.66 3.62 -18.29
CA GLU A 46 9.98 2.37 -17.59
C GLU A 46 10.06 2.54 -16.08
N LYS A 47 9.60 1.54 -15.36
CA LYS A 47 9.70 1.49 -13.91
C LYS A 47 11.09 1.01 -13.50
N ILE A 48 11.94 1.94 -13.08
CA ILE A 48 13.34 1.69 -12.70
C ILE A 48 13.55 1.43 -11.22
N ALA A 49 12.59 1.80 -10.38
CA ALA A 49 12.67 1.55 -8.94
C ALA A 49 11.29 1.67 -8.28
N ILE A 50 11.24 1.35 -7.00
CA ILE A 50 10.10 1.59 -6.11
C ILE A 50 10.63 2.36 -4.90
N ASP A 51 9.97 3.46 -4.55
CA ASP A 51 10.20 4.12 -3.27
C ASP A 51 9.15 3.67 -2.25
N LEU A 52 9.47 3.80 -0.97
CA LEU A 52 8.52 3.76 0.12
C LEU A 52 8.30 5.18 0.62
N MET A 53 7.05 5.56 0.81
CA MET A 53 6.66 6.89 1.26
C MET A 53 5.86 6.80 2.56
N ASP A 54 6.26 7.56 3.56
CA ASP A 54 5.43 7.81 4.74
C ASP A 54 4.19 8.63 4.37
N ALA A 55 3.01 8.07 4.59
CA ALA A 55 1.75 8.73 4.28
C ALA A 55 1.54 10.03 5.09
N ARG A 56 2.16 10.18 6.26
CA ARG A 56 2.07 11.36 7.10
C ARG A 56 2.94 12.51 6.58
N SER A 57 4.25 12.28 6.48
CA SER A 57 5.25 13.31 6.18
C SER A 57 5.53 13.51 4.69
N ALA A 58 5.17 12.54 3.85
CA ALA A 58 5.60 12.37 2.46
C ALA A 58 7.12 12.13 2.29
N GLU A 59 7.85 11.85 3.37
CA GLU A 59 9.24 11.40 3.29
C GLU A 59 9.32 10.12 2.45
N ARG A 60 10.35 10.02 1.61
CA ARG A 60 10.55 8.86 0.73
C ARG A 60 11.94 8.28 0.91
N LYS A 61 12.01 6.95 0.85
CA LYS A 61 13.27 6.19 0.77
C LYS A 61 13.17 5.15 -0.34
N ARG A 62 14.29 4.83 -0.96
CA ARG A 62 14.35 3.79 -1.98
C ARG A 62 14.01 2.44 -1.35
N LEU A 63 12.92 1.80 -1.80
CA LEU A 63 12.47 0.50 -1.30
C LEU A 63 13.08 -0.65 -2.09
N ALA A 64 13.08 -0.55 -3.42
CA ALA A 64 13.55 -1.64 -4.27
C ALA A 64 14.04 -1.14 -5.62
N VAL A 65 14.97 -1.93 -6.18
CA VAL A 65 15.46 -1.80 -7.56
C VAL A 65 15.28 -3.14 -8.28
N PRO A 66 15.29 -3.19 -9.63
CA PRO A 66 15.25 -4.46 -10.34
C PRO A 66 16.37 -5.38 -9.89
N ALA A 67 16.06 -6.65 -9.63
CA ALA A 67 17.07 -7.64 -9.32
C ALA A 67 17.96 -7.88 -10.54
N ALA A 68 19.28 -7.97 -10.33
CA ALA A 68 20.21 -8.36 -11.39
C ALA A 68 19.90 -9.80 -11.83
N LEU A 69 19.94 -10.05 -13.15
CA LEU A 69 19.59 -11.35 -13.73
C LEU A 69 20.46 -12.50 -13.23
N ASP A 70 21.68 -12.17 -12.77
CA ASP A 70 22.71 -13.14 -12.34
C ASP A 70 22.91 -13.20 -10.82
N SER A 71 22.04 -12.57 -10.02
CA SER A 71 22.20 -12.63 -8.57
C SER A 71 21.65 -13.93 -8.00
N PRO A 72 22.36 -14.58 -7.03
CA PRO A 72 21.87 -15.77 -6.32
C PRO A 72 20.54 -15.53 -5.58
N GLU A 73 20.22 -14.27 -5.29
CA GLU A 73 18.99 -13.80 -4.64
C GLU A 73 17.81 -13.75 -5.62
N ALA A 74 18.03 -13.95 -6.92
CA ALA A 74 17.02 -14.00 -7.98
C ALA A 74 16.07 -15.22 -7.87
N SER A 75 15.90 -15.79 -6.69
CA SER A 75 14.96 -16.88 -6.40
C SER A 75 13.50 -16.42 -6.51
N GLY A 76 13.11 -15.97 -7.71
CA GLY A 76 11.74 -15.64 -8.07
C GLY A 76 11.28 -14.22 -7.74
N LEU A 77 12.09 -13.37 -7.14
CA LEU A 77 11.75 -11.95 -6.94
C LEU A 77 12.33 -11.11 -8.10
N ARG A 78 11.46 -10.34 -8.74
CA ARG A 78 11.86 -9.37 -9.78
C ARG A 78 12.58 -8.15 -9.24
N TRP A 79 12.58 -7.97 -7.90
CA TRP A 79 13.04 -6.78 -7.20
C TRP A 79 13.97 -7.16 -6.06
N HIS A 80 15.05 -6.41 -5.94
CA HIS A 80 15.93 -6.42 -4.77
C HIS A 80 15.44 -5.34 -3.81
N PHE A 81 15.05 -5.75 -2.60
CA PHE A 81 14.55 -4.86 -1.55
C PHE A 81 15.66 -4.43 -0.60
N PHE A 82 15.66 -3.16 -0.21
CA PHE A 82 16.59 -2.63 0.78
C PHE A 82 16.06 -2.86 2.19
N GLU A 83 16.78 -3.62 2.99
CA GLU A 83 16.40 -4.01 4.35
C GLU A 83 16.17 -2.79 5.26
N ASP A 84 17.07 -1.81 5.24
CA ASP A 84 16.93 -0.58 6.03
C ASP A 84 15.62 0.17 5.74
N THR A 85 15.16 0.13 4.49
CA THR A 85 13.90 0.77 4.10
C THR A 85 12.70 -0.08 4.50
N LEU A 86 12.81 -1.40 4.45
CA LEU A 86 11.79 -2.30 4.99
C LEU A 86 11.64 -2.13 6.50
N ASP A 87 12.74 -2.03 7.24
CA ASP A 87 12.74 -1.77 8.68
C ASP A 87 12.08 -0.43 9.01
N TRP A 88 12.44 0.62 8.28
CA TRP A 88 11.79 1.92 8.41
C TRP A 88 10.28 1.84 8.12
N GLY A 89 9.87 1.14 7.07
CA GLY A 89 8.46 0.93 6.73
C GLY A 89 7.72 0.17 7.82
N ASN A 90 8.33 -0.88 8.38
CA ASN A 90 7.77 -1.64 9.49
C ASN A 90 7.65 -0.78 10.77
N GLN A 91 8.62 0.09 11.04
CA GLN A 91 8.51 1.06 12.13
C GLN A 91 7.32 2.00 11.91
N LEU A 92 7.20 2.61 10.73
CA LEU A 92 6.08 3.49 10.37
C LEU A 92 4.72 2.78 10.57
N LEU A 93 4.60 1.53 10.13
CA LEU A 93 3.37 0.74 10.26
C LEU A 93 3.07 0.38 11.72
N SER A 94 4.09 0.09 12.54
CA SER A 94 3.92 -0.17 13.98
C SER A 94 3.38 1.04 14.73
N GLU A 95 3.76 2.24 14.29
CA GLU A 95 3.37 3.53 14.87
C GLU A 95 2.15 4.17 14.16
N ALA A 96 1.62 3.51 13.09
CA ALA A 96 0.56 4.09 12.27
C ALA A 96 -0.78 4.20 12.98
N VAL A 97 -1.02 3.41 14.00
CA VAL A 97 -2.31 3.35 14.69
C VAL A 97 -2.21 3.81 16.14
N PRO A 98 -3.18 4.59 16.66
CA PRO A 98 -4.44 4.97 16.03
C PRO A 98 -4.29 6.06 14.97
N CYS A 99 -5.21 6.03 13.97
CA CYS A 99 -5.31 7.06 12.93
C CYS A 99 -6.72 7.11 12.33
N ASP A 100 -7.01 8.12 11.52
CA ASP A 100 -8.27 8.17 10.78
C ASP A 100 -8.17 7.36 9.49
N VAL A 101 -7.12 7.57 8.70
CA VAL A 101 -6.88 6.86 7.44
C VAL A 101 -5.55 6.12 7.47
N LEU A 102 -5.62 4.79 7.39
CA LEU A 102 -4.46 3.92 7.31
C LEU A 102 -4.20 3.53 5.84
N PHE A 103 -3.01 3.85 5.34
CA PHE A 103 -2.54 3.41 4.03
C PHE A 103 -1.59 2.23 4.17
N VAL A 104 -1.89 1.12 3.48
CA VAL A 104 -1.01 -0.05 3.39
C VAL A 104 -0.93 -0.47 1.92
N ASP A 105 0.03 0.09 1.21
CA ASP A 105 0.18 -0.14 -0.21
C ASP A 105 1.09 -1.34 -0.49
N GLU A 106 0.68 -2.16 -1.46
CA GLU A 106 1.40 -3.35 -1.95
C GLU A 106 1.66 -4.47 -0.92
N MET A 107 0.63 -4.90 -0.19
CA MET A 107 0.71 -6.19 0.51
C MET A 107 0.73 -7.33 -0.53
N GLY A 108 1.86 -7.97 -0.63
CA GLY A 108 2.19 -8.92 -1.69
C GLY A 108 2.60 -10.31 -1.20
N PRO A 109 3.21 -11.12 -2.10
CA PRO A 109 3.68 -12.45 -1.76
C PRO A 109 4.74 -12.49 -0.66
N LEU A 110 5.56 -11.42 -0.50
CA LEU A 110 6.52 -11.35 0.59
C LEU A 110 5.83 -11.48 1.95
N GLU A 111 4.78 -10.70 2.15
CA GLU A 111 4.02 -10.65 3.39
C GLU A 111 3.17 -11.91 3.57
N PHE A 112 2.39 -12.30 2.55
CA PHE A 112 1.44 -13.41 2.64
C PHE A 112 2.08 -14.79 2.58
N ASP A 113 3.14 -14.99 1.78
CA ASP A 113 3.73 -16.31 1.53
C ASP A 113 4.97 -16.58 2.36
N ARG A 114 5.80 -15.54 2.59
CA ARG A 114 7.11 -15.67 3.22
C ARG A 114 7.15 -15.10 4.64
N ASN A 115 6.14 -14.34 5.05
CA ASN A 115 6.14 -13.57 6.30
C ASN A 115 7.38 -12.64 6.39
N GLU A 116 7.74 -12.04 5.28
CA GLU A 116 8.83 -11.08 5.10
C GLU A 116 8.26 -9.74 4.61
N GLY A 117 9.12 -8.75 4.37
CA GLY A 117 8.69 -7.45 3.85
C GLY A 117 8.00 -6.58 4.89
N LEU A 118 6.87 -5.98 4.53
CA LEU A 118 6.14 -5.02 5.38
C LEU A 118 5.12 -5.71 6.30
N THR A 119 5.56 -6.72 7.05
CA THR A 119 4.70 -7.58 7.88
C THR A 119 3.94 -6.83 8.98
N LYS A 120 4.44 -5.67 9.43
CA LYS A 120 3.73 -4.81 10.39
C LYS A 120 2.44 -4.21 9.83
N GLY A 121 2.26 -4.28 8.50
CA GLY A 121 0.97 -3.98 7.86
C GLY A 121 -0.16 -4.85 8.38
N PHE A 122 0.07 -6.15 8.59
CA PHE A 122 -0.93 -7.03 9.21
C PHE A 122 -1.31 -6.56 10.60
N PHE A 123 -0.31 -6.25 11.45
CA PHE A 123 -0.54 -5.74 12.80
C PHE A 123 -1.38 -4.46 12.80
N ALA A 124 -1.03 -3.50 11.95
CA ALA A 124 -1.75 -2.23 11.85
C ALA A 124 -3.22 -2.44 11.42
N ILE A 125 -3.47 -3.28 10.42
CA ILE A 125 -4.82 -3.57 9.91
C ILE A 125 -5.63 -4.37 10.94
N ASP A 126 -5.05 -5.39 11.56
CA ASP A 126 -5.72 -6.25 12.54
C ASP A 126 -6.11 -5.50 13.81
N SER A 127 -5.36 -4.45 14.16
CA SER A 127 -5.64 -3.62 15.34
C SER A 127 -7.01 -2.93 15.29
N ARG A 128 -7.56 -2.69 14.09
CA ARG A 128 -8.82 -1.95 13.88
C ARG A 128 -8.86 -0.56 14.53
N ARG A 129 -7.71 0.04 14.82
CA ARG A 129 -7.57 1.35 15.46
C ARG A 129 -7.47 2.47 14.42
N PHE A 130 -8.42 2.48 13.49
CA PHE A 130 -8.56 3.47 12.41
C PHE A 130 -10.05 3.63 12.04
N LEU A 131 -10.39 4.69 11.30
CA LEU A 131 -11.71 4.82 10.69
C LEU A 131 -11.77 4.01 9.39
N VAL A 132 -10.78 4.19 8.51
CA VAL A 132 -10.67 3.46 7.23
C VAL A 132 -9.25 3.02 6.99
N ALA A 133 -9.05 1.75 6.65
CA ALA A 133 -7.80 1.23 6.09
C ALA A 133 -7.95 1.00 4.58
N LEU A 134 -7.01 1.55 3.81
CA LEU A 134 -6.90 1.39 2.36
C LEU A 134 -5.73 0.47 2.07
N VAL A 135 -6.02 -0.76 1.64
CA VAL A 135 -5.04 -1.81 1.42
C VAL A 135 -5.03 -2.18 -0.05
N THR A 136 -3.90 -2.01 -0.72
CA THR A 136 -3.78 -2.50 -2.10
C THR A 136 -3.31 -3.94 -2.11
N ILE A 137 -3.95 -4.75 -2.94
CA ILE A 137 -3.67 -6.17 -3.04
C ILE A 137 -3.78 -6.66 -4.49
N ARG A 138 -2.97 -7.66 -4.83
CA ARG A 138 -3.08 -8.31 -6.15
C ARG A 138 -4.29 -9.26 -6.17
N PRO A 139 -4.96 -9.43 -7.32
CA PRO A 139 -6.09 -10.34 -7.45
C PRO A 139 -5.80 -11.76 -6.95
N ALA A 140 -4.60 -12.28 -7.21
CA ALA A 140 -4.19 -13.62 -6.77
C ALA A 140 -4.15 -13.81 -5.24
N LEU A 141 -4.06 -12.73 -4.47
CA LEU A 141 -4.03 -12.76 -3.00
C LEU A 141 -5.36 -12.37 -2.35
N LEU A 142 -6.35 -12.01 -3.17
CA LEU A 142 -7.63 -11.46 -2.67
C LEU A 142 -8.36 -12.45 -1.75
N GLU A 143 -8.43 -13.73 -2.11
CA GLU A 143 -9.08 -14.74 -1.29
C GLU A 143 -8.42 -14.90 0.08
N ARG A 144 -7.09 -14.85 0.13
CA ARG A 144 -6.33 -14.92 1.40
C ARG A 144 -6.54 -13.69 2.26
N ALA A 145 -6.61 -12.51 1.63
CA ALA A 145 -6.92 -11.27 2.33
C ALA A 145 -8.35 -11.29 2.92
N LEU A 146 -9.33 -11.78 2.16
CA LEU A 146 -10.70 -11.95 2.62
C LEU A 146 -10.84 -13.05 3.68
N ALA A 147 -10.02 -14.10 3.64
CA ALA A 147 -9.97 -15.09 4.72
C ALA A 147 -9.48 -14.47 6.04
N ARG A 148 -8.58 -13.48 5.98
CA ARG A 148 -8.09 -12.75 7.17
C ARG A 148 -9.03 -11.62 7.61
N TRP A 149 -9.59 -10.88 6.65
CA TRP A 149 -10.47 -9.73 6.88
C TRP A 149 -11.80 -9.96 6.16
N SER A 150 -12.62 -10.84 6.72
CA SER A 150 -13.88 -11.29 6.12
C SER A 150 -14.94 -10.19 5.96
N ASP A 151 -14.81 -9.11 6.72
CA ASP A 151 -15.66 -7.93 6.67
C ASP A 151 -15.13 -6.82 5.74
N ALA A 152 -13.99 -7.06 5.08
CA ALA A 152 -13.40 -6.08 4.17
C ALA A 152 -14.25 -5.89 2.92
N GLN A 153 -14.36 -4.64 2.48
CA GLN A 153 -14.99 -4.28 1.21
C GLN A 153 -13.97 -4.36 0.08
N VAL A 154 -14.33 -5.03 -1.01
CA VAL A 154 -13.47 -5.14 -2.19
C VAL A 154 -13.86 -4.06 -3.20
N CYS A 155 -12.87 -3.27 -3.60
CA CYS A 155 -12.95 -2.32 -4.69
C CYS A 155 -12.03 -2.79 -5.83
N LYS A 156 -12.61 -3.23 -6.94
CA LYS A 156 -11.84 -3.55 -8.15
C LYS A 156 -11.47 -2.25 -8.86
N VAL A 157 -10.19 -2.08 -9.15
CA VAL A 157 -9.65 -0.85 -9.75
C VAL A 157 -9.24 -1.13 -11.19
N THR A 158 -9.71 -0.30 -12.11
CA THR A 158 -9.24 -0.27 -13.50
C THR A 158 -8.62 1.10 -13.83
N ILE A 159 -7.77 1.16 -14.85
CA ILE A 159 -7.11 2.43 -15.25
C ILE A 159 -8.14 3.52 -15.58
N LYS A 160 -9.28 3.14 -16.15
CA LYS A 160 -10.36 4.07 -16.54
C LYS A 160 -11.09 4.68 -15.34
N ASP A 161 -11.07 4.00 -14.19
CA ASP A 161 -11.87 4.37 -13.03
C ASP A 161 -11.13 5.28 -12.04
N GLN A 162 -9.85 5.58 -12.25
CA GLN A 162 -9.02 6.31 -11.28
C GLN A 162 -9.61 7.63 -10.77
N PRO A 163 -10.12 8.56 -11.62
CA PRO A 163 -10.67 9.81 -11.12
C PRO A 163 -11.93 9.61 -10.27
N HIS A 164 -12.77 8.65 -10.66
CA HIS A 164 -13.98 8.28 -9.90
C HIS A 164 -13.62 7.58 -8.60
N LEU A 165 -12.61 6.70 -8.62
CA LEU A 165 -12.11 6.00 -7.44
C LEU A 165 -11.67 6.97 -6.34
N VAL A 166 -10.81 7.94 -6.68
CA VAL A 166 -10.31 8.94 -5.71
C VAL A 166 -11.48 9.71 -5.09
N ASN A 167 -12.45 10.14 -5.90
CA ASN A 167 -13.60 10.88 -5.40
C ASN A 167 -14.53 10.01 -4.53
N ASN A 168 -14.73 8.75 -4.91
CA ASN A 168 -15.56 7.82 -4.14
C ASN A 168 -14.91 7.50 -2.78
N LEU A 169 -13.61 7.20 -2.77
CA LEU A 169 -12.87 6.97 -1.53
C LEU A 169 -12.86 8.22 -0.63
N PHE A 170 -12.66 9.40 -1.23
CA PHE A 170 -12.72 10.66 -0.49
C PHE A 170 -14.06 10.86 0.20
N ARG A 171 -15.18 10.69 -0.52
CA ARG A 171 -16.53 10.80 0.05
C ARG A 171 -16.77 9.76 1.15
N LEU A 172 -16.31 8.53 0.97
CA LEU A 172 -16.46 7.46 1.96
C LEU A 172 -15.73 7.75 3.26
N ILE A 173 -14.62 8.50 3.18
CA ILE A 173 -13.80 8.89 4.34
C ILE A 173 -14.38 10.14 5.03
N THR A 174 -14.91 11.09 4.27
CA THR A 174 -15.31 12.41 4.78
C THR A 174 -16.81 12.56 5.00
N GLY A 175 -17.62 11.70 4.42
CA GLY A 175 -19.08 11.73 4.49
C GLY A 175 -19.63 10.82 5.52
#